data_115be6676b2e0cbf275de1604d01ab3a
#
_entry.id   115be6676b2e0cbf275de1604d01ab3a
#
_cell.length_a   1.000
_cell.length_b   1.000
_cell.length_c   1.000
_cell.angle_alpha   90.00
_cell.angle_beta   90.00
_cell.angle_gamma   90.00
#
_symmetry.space_group_name_H-M   'P 1'
#
loop_
_entity.id
_entity.type
_entity.pdbx_description
1 polymer ?
#
loop_
_entity_poly.entity_id
_entity_poly.type
_entity_poly.pdbx_seq_one_letter_code
_entity_poly.pdbx_strand_id
1 'polypeptide(L)'
;LYLVIXXXXNLEYYDLVLGNDLSVYPSYYEPWGYTPLESVAFHVPTITTDLAGFGLWVNSLKGRYSELKDGVKVIHRSDYNYSEVADVIKDTISEFSGLPENTIKTVRKNAADIAEKALWKHFIKYYYEAYDVALHNAQKR
;
A
#
# COMPACT_ATOMS: atom_id res chain seq x y z
N LEU A 1 -5.14 -7.43 19.35
CA LEU A 1 -5.54 -6.46 18.31
C LEU A 1 -6.14 -5.24 18.98
N TYR A 2 -5.41 -4.13 19.02
CA TYR A 2 -5.94 -2.87 19.54
C TYR A 2 -6.57 -2.10 18.39
N LEU A 3 -7.89 -1.95 18.43
CA LEU A 3 -8.58 -1.03 17.53
C LEU A 3 -8.40 0.37 18.09
N VAL A 4 -7.48 1.16 17.50
CA VAL A 4 -7.29 2.56 17.89
C VAL A 4 -8.35 3.37 17.15
N ILE A 5 -9.35 3.76 17.92
CA ILE A 5 -10.33 4.71 17.39
C ILE A 5 -9.82 6.11 17.68
N UNK A 6 -9.49 6.65 16.78
CA UNK A 6 -8.83 7.88 16.76
C UNK A 6 -9.38 8.96 17.58
N UNK A 7 -9.44 9.08 18.17
CA UNK A 7 -9.84 10.10 18.90
C UNK A 7 -9.32 10.11 20.30
N UNK A 8 -8.81 9.42 20.35
CA UNK A 8 -8.53 9.41 21.64
C UNK A 8 -7.11 9.50 22.03
N UNK A 9 -6.73 9.43 21.25
CA UNK A 9 -5.44 9.39 21.77
C UNK A 9 -4.81 10.66 21.50
N ASN A 10 -4.25 11.26 22.29
CA ASN A 10 -3.35 12.39 22.19
C ASN A 10 -2.01 11.97 21.56
N LEU A 11 -2.04 10.96 20.69
CA LEU A 11 -0.86 10.48 19.95
C LEU A 11 -0.85 11.09 18.55
N GLU A 12 0.34 11.45 18.08
CA GLU A 12 0.52 11.91 16.71
C GLU A 12 0.25 10.74 15.75
N TYR A 13 -0.25 11.04 14.57
CA TYR A 13 -0.60 10.02 13.56
C TYR A 13 0.55 9.05 13.29
N TYR A 14 1.75 9.58 13.13
CA TYR A 14 2.90 8.73 12.79
C TYR A 14 3.33 7.83 13.94
N ASP A 15 3.15 8.28 15.19
CA ASP A 15 3.41 7.40 16.35
C ASP A 15 2.44 6.22 16.36
N LEU A 16 1.18 6.47 15.97
CA LEU A 16 0.18 5.40 15.86
C LEU A 16 0.56 4.41 14.75
N VAL A 17 0.97 4.91 13.59
CA VAL A 17 1.36 4.04 12.47
C VAL A 17 2.55 3.17 12.86
N LEU A 18 3.57 3.75 13.49
CA LEU A 18 4.78 3.03 13.92
C LEU A 18 4.47 1.91 14.92
N GLY A 19 3.40 2.05 15.70
CA GLY A 19 3.00 1.07 16.70
C GLY A 19 2.23 -0.13 16.12
N ASN A 20 1.93 -0.13 14.82
CA ASN A 20 1.15 -1.20 14.22
C ASN A 20 2.04 -2.31 13.65
N ASP A 21 1.55 -3.53 13.69
CA ASP A 21 2.21 -4.68 13.06
C ASP A 21 1.73 -4.89 11.63
N LEU A 22 0.49 -4.49 11.32
CA LEU A 22 -0.14 -4.66 10.02
C LEU A 22 -1.18 -3.56 9.86
N SER A 23 -1.24 -2.92 8.71
CA SER A 23 -2.23 -1.87 8.41
C SER A 23 -3.22 -2.38 7.36
N VAL A 24 -4.47 -1.90 7.45
CA VAL A 24 -5.54 -2.33 6.53
C VAL A 24 -6.26 -1.10 5.98
N TYR A 25 -6.21 -0.94 4.66
CA TYR A 25 -6.84 0.17 3.93
C TYR A 25 -7.72 -0.41 2.83
N PRO A 26 -8.95 -0.82 3.16
CA PRO A 26 -9.81 -1.47 2.17
C PRO A 26 -10.52 -0.43 1.30
N SER A 27 -9.74 0.35 0.57
CA SER A 27 -10.23 1.49 -0.21
C SER A 27 -11.24 1.02 -1.27
N TYR A 28 -12.33 1.75 -1.39
CA TYR A 28 -13.30 1.56 -2.45
C TYR A 28 -12.95 2.42 -3.68
N TYR A 29 -12.39 3.60 -3.44
CA TYR A 29 -11.83 4.45 -4.48
C TYR A 29 -10.80 5.37 -3.86
N GLU A 30 -9.60 5.33 -4.40
CA GLU A 30 -8.54 6.25 -3.99
C GLU A 30 -7.61 6.51 -5.17
N PRO A 31 -7.47 7.76 -5.65
CA PRO A 31 -6.62 8.05 -6.81
C PRO A 31 -5.20 7.56 -6.65
N TRP A 32 -4.58 7.71 -5.46
CA TRP A 32 -3.26 7.14 -5.18
C TRP A 32 -3.30 6.25 -3.95
N GLY A 33 -3.39 6.80 -2.75
CA GLY A 33 -3.35 6.09 -1.50
C GLY A 33 -2.06 6.40 -0.73
N TYR A 34 -2.01 7.59 -0.14
CA TYR A 34 -0.84 7.98 0.65
C TYR A 34 -0.75 7.18 1.95
N THR A 35 -1.87 6.90 2.59
CA THR A 35 -1.86 6.17 3.87
C THR A 35 -1.23 4.77 3.77
N PRO A 36 -1.57 3.92 2.77
CA PRO A 36 -0.85 2.65 2.64
C PRO A 36 0.62 2.85 2.26
N LEU A 37 0.95 3.86 1.46
CA LEU A 37 2.35 4.17 1.13
C LEU A 37 3.13 4.59 2.39
N GLU A 38 2.55 5.45 3.23
CA GLU A 38 3.16 5.86 4.49
C GLU A 38 3.39 4.67 5.42
N SER A 39 2.42 3.77 5.52
CA SER A 39 2.59 2.56 6.35
C SER A 39 3.79 1.73 5.89
N VAL A 40 3.93 1.46 4.59
CA VAL A 40 5.08 0.68 4.12
C VAL A 40 6.40 1.46 4.26
N ALA A 41 6.36 2.79 4.22
CA ALA A 41 7.55 3.62 4.48
C ALA A 41 8.02 3.48 5.93
N PHE A 42 7.11 3.20 6.85
CA PHE A 42 7.42 2.87 8.25
C PHE A 42 7.61 1.37 8.47
N HIS A 43 7.79 0.60 7.42
CA HIS A 43 8.03 -0.85 7.46
C HIS A 43 6.83 -1.63 8.05
N VAL A 44 5.62 -1.07 7.92
CA VAL A 44 4.39 -1.74 8.36
C VAL A 44 3.77 -2.42 7.15
N PRO A 45 3.72 -3.76 7.12
CA PRO A 45 3.04 -4.46 6.01
C PRO A 45 1.60 -4.03 5.91
N THR A 46 1.06 -4.02 4.71
CA THR A 46 -0.19 -3.32 4.44
C THR A 46 -1.11 -4.14 3.55
N ILE A 47 -2.40 -4.12 3.87
CA ILE A 47 -3.46 -4.65 3.00
C ILE A 47 -4.14 -3.45 2.34
N THR A 48 -4.27 -3.48 1.01
CA THR A 48 -4.99 -2.47 0.24
C THR A 48 -5.77 -3.14 -0.90
N THR A 49 -6.41 -2.35 -1.75
CA THR A 49 -7.20 -2.88 -2.86
C THR A 49 -6.68 -2.38 -4.21
N ASP A 50 -7.16 -3.01 -5.28
CA ASP A 50 -6.87 -2.58 -6.65
C ASP A 50 -7.75 -1.39 -7.09
N LEU A 51 -8.59 -0.84 -6.20
CA LEU A 51 -9.31 0.41 -6.42
C LEU A 51 -8.52 1.63 -5.87
N ALA A 52 -7.32 1.38 -5.34
CA ALA A 52 -6.36 2.41 -4.97
C ALA A 52 -5.20 2.40 -5.97
N GLY A 53 -4.79 3.58 -6.43
CA GLY A 53 -3.66 3.71 -7.37
C GLY A 53 -2.39 3.07 -6.83
N PHE A 54 -2.13 3.19 -5.53
CA PHE A 54 -0.98 2.54 -4.88
C PHE A 54 -1.04 1.02 -5.06
N GLY A 55 -2.22 0.41 -4.86
CA GLY A 55 -2.39 -1.04 -5.04
C GLY A 55 -2.12 -1.47 -6.48
N LEU A 56 -2.69 -0.73 -7.45
CA LEU A 56 -2.43 -0.99 -8.87
C LEU A 56 -0.94 -0.89 -9.20
N TRP A 57 -0.27 0.15 -8.67
CA TRP A 57 1.16 0.36 -8.89
C TRP A 57 1.98 -0.80 -8.30
N VAL A 58 1.65 -1.23 -7.07
CA VAL A 58 2.35 -2.36 -6.46
C VAL A 58 2.18 -3.63 -7.30
N ASN A 59 0.97 -3.90 -7.79
CA ASN A 59 0.74 -5.03 -8.68
C ASN A 59 1.58 -4.92 -9.96
N SER A 60 1.73 -3.72 -10.51
CA SER A 60 2.55 -3.52 -11.72
C SER A 60 4.03 -3.80 -11.45
N LEU A 61 4.53 -3.46 -10.26
CA LEU A 61 5.92 -3.77 -9.87
C LEU A 61 6.18 -5.27 -9.79
N LYS A 62 5.15 -6.04 -9.44
CA LYS A 62 5.27 -7.49 -9.27
C LYS A 62 4.89 -8.28 -10.53
N GLY A 63 4.20 -7.67 -11.47
CA GLY A 63 3.66 -8.35 -12.64
C GLY A 63 2.52 -9.32 -12.29
N ARG A 64 1.96 -9.18 -11.09
CA ARG A 64 0.87 -10.04 -10.58
C ARG A 64 0.23 -9.35 -9.38
N TYR A 65 -0.87 -9.91 -8.88
CA TYR A 65 -1.41 -9.46 -7.59
C TYR A 65 -0.37 -9.69 -6.49
N SER A 66 -0.10 -8.65 -5.74
CA SER A 66 0.87 -8.67 -4.65
C SER A 66 0.28 -9.36 -3.43
N GLU A 67 1.08 -10.18 -2.78
CA GLU A 67 0.69 -10.98 -1.63
C GLU A 67 1.33 -10.43 -0.35
N LEU A 68 0.83 -10.88 0.82
CA LEU A 68 1.32 -10.43 2.12
C LEU A 68 2.84 -10.60 2.24
N LYS A 69 3.38 -11.71 1.77
CA LYS A 69 4.83 -11.98 1.80
C LYS A 69 5.65 -10.94 1.03
N ASP A 70 5.04 -10.22 0.09
CA ASP A 70 5.69 -9.16 -0.69
C ASP A 70 5.74 -7.83 0.07
N GLY A 71 5.12 -7.75 1.26
CA GLY A 71 5.06 -6.54 2.07
C GLY A 71 3.74 -5.76 1.92
N VAL A 72 3.04 -5.98 0.81
CA VAL A 72 1.72 -5.38 0.55
C VAL A 72 0.82 -6.45 -0.05
N LYS A 73 -0.31 -6.71 0.58
CA LYS A 73 -1.38 -7.55 0.02
C LYS A 73 -2.34 -6.65 -0.74
N VAL A 74 -2.50 -6.89 -2.05
CA VAL A 74 -3.48 -6.16 -2.86
C VAL A 74 -4.66 -7.08 -3.14
N ILE A 75 -5.86 -6.66 -2.76
CA ILE A 75 -7.09 -7.43 -2.90
C ILE A 75 -7.90 -6.88 -4.07
N HIS A 76 -8.41 -7.76 -4.92
CA HIS A 76 -9.38 -7.35 -5.93
C HIS A 76 -10.68 -6.93 -5.27
N ARG A 77 -11.16 -5.71 -5.57
CA ARG A 77 -12.41 -5.20 -5.03
C ARG A 77 -13.32 -4.69 -6.14
N SER A 78 -14.61 -4.98 -6.00
CA SER A 78 -15.65 -4.55 -6.93
C SER A 78 -16.93 -4.23 -6.16
N ASP A 79 -17.97 -3.80 -6.88
CA ASP A 79 -19.28 -3.54 -6.28
C ASP A 79 -19.96 -4.81 -5.76
N TYR A 80 -19.50 -5.98 -6.17
CA TYR A 80 -20.24 -7.23 -5.97
C TYR A 80 -19.53 -8.24 -5.07
N ASN A 81 -18.30 -7.93 -4.57
CA ASN A 81 -17.52 -8.92 -3.82
C ASN A 81 -17.19 -8.49 -2.38
N TYR A 82 -18.07 -7.71 -1.75
CA TYR A 82 -17.84 -7.18 -0.40
C TYR A 82 -17.48 -8.29 0.61
N SER A 83 -18.29 -9.36 0.63
CA SER A 83 -18.08 -10.45 1.60
C SER A 83 -16.76 -11.17 1.36
N GLU A 84 -16.42 -11.42 0.09
CA GLU A 84 -15.13 -12.03 -0.29
C GLU A 84 -13.95 -11.17 0.19
N VAL A 85 -14.04 -9.85 0.00
CA VAL A 85 -12.98 -8.92 0.44
C VAL A 85 -12.84 -8.98 1.97
N ALA A 86 -13.96 -8.99 2.70
CA ALA A 86 -13.94 -9.08 4.17
C ALA A 86 -13.29 -10.40 4.62
N ASP A 87 -13.63 -11.52 3.97
CA ASP A 87 -13.02 -12.81 4.29
C ASP A 87 -11.53 -12.82 3.99
N VAL A 88 -11.11 -12.29 2.84
CA VAL A 88 -9.67 -12.21 2.49
C VAL A 88 -8.92 -11.36 3.52
N ILE A 89 -9.48 -10.23 3.97
CA ILE A 89 -8.87 -9.40 5.02
C ILE A 89 -8.72 -10.21 6.31
N LYS A 90 -9.82 -10.83 6.76
CA LYS A 90 -9.83 -11.66 7.98
C LYS A 90 -8.76 -12.75 7.90
N ASP A 91 -8.73 -13.49 6.80
CA ASP A 91 -7.79 -14.59 6.62
C ASP A 91 -6.35 -14.11 6.57
N THR A 92 -6.09 -12.96 5.92
CA THR A 92 -4.75 -12.37 5.84
C THR A 92 -4.28 -11.90 7.23
N ILE A 93 -5.18 -11.30 8.04
CA ILE A 93 -4.85 -10.93 9.43
C ILE A 93 -4.52 -12.16 10.25
N SER A 94 -5.33 -13.22 10.10
CA SER A 94 -5.12 -14.48 10.81
C SER A 94 -3.78 -15.11 10.40
N GLU A 95 -3.50 -15.15 9.09
CA GLU A 95 -2.21 -15.64 8.57
C GLU A 95 -1.05 -14.86 9.19
N PHE A 96 -1.12 -13.52 9.13
CA PHE A 96 -0.05 -12.66 9.64
C PHE A 96 0.21 -12.91 11.13
N SER A 97 -0.85 -13.01 11.92
CA SER A 97 -0.74 -13.20 13.38
C SER A 97 -0.06 -14.52 13.76
N GLY A 98 -0.09 -15.51 12.86
CA GLY A 98 0.55 -16.81 13.08
C GLY A 98 1.97 -16.93 12.51
N LEU A 99 2.50 -15.87 11.87
CA LEU A 99 3.82 -15.95 11.24
C LEU A 99 4.94 -15.95 12.29
N PRO A 100 5.99 -16.75 12.05
CA PRO A 100 7.22 -16.66 12.85
C PRO A 100 7.86 -15.27 12.76
N GLU A 101 8.52 -14.85 13.84
CA GLU A 101 9.17 -13.53 13.92
C GLU A 101 10.11 -13.24 12.74
N ASN A 102 10.88 -14.23 12.32
CA ASN A 102 11.82 -14.06 11.18
C ASN A 102 11.07 -13.80 9.88
N THR A 103 9.90 -14.41 9.69
CA THR A 103 9.06 -14.19 8.53
C THR A 103 8.48 -12.76 8.59
N ILE A 104 8.01 -12.33 9.75
CA ILE A 104 7.50 -10.95 9.95
C ILE A 104 8.58 -9.93 9.59
N LYS A 105 9.81 -10.14 10.06
CA LYS A 105 10.95 -9.26 9.71
C LYS A 105 11.17 -9.18 8.20
N THR A 106 11.04 -10.31 7.51
CA THR A 106 11.17 -10.35 6.04
C THR A 106 10.04 -9.57 5.36
N VAL A 107 8.80 -9.77 5.81
CA VAL A 107 7.62 -9.07 5.26
C VAL A 107 7.77 -7.55 5.49
N ARG A 108 8.20 -7.13 6.68
CA ARG A 108 8.46 -5.72 6.99
C ARG A 108 9.54 -5.12 6.07
N LYS A 109 10.62 -5.88 5.84
CA LYS A 109 11.68 -5.45 4.92
C LYS A 109 11.12 -5.29 3.50
N ASN A 110 10.33 -6.26 3.04
CA ASN A 110 9.73 -6.19 1.70
C ASN A 110 8.79 -4.98 1.56
N ALA A 111 8.06 -4.61 2.61
CA ALA A 111 7.25 -3.39 2.64
C ALA A 111 8.14 -2.15 2.43
N ALA A 112 9.24 -2.05 3.18
CA ALA A 112 10.19 -0.94 3.05
C ALA A 112 10.79 -0.88 1.62
N ASP A 113 11.09 -2.03 1.03
CA ASP A 113 11.64 -2.12 -0.33
C ASP A 113 10.63 -1.59 -1.39
N ILE A 114 9.32 -1.72 -1.14
CA ILE A 114 8.29 -1.13 -1.98
C ILE A 114 8.30 0.40 -1.80
N ALA A 115 8.35 0.89 -0.56
CA ALA A 115 8.38 2.33 -0.29
C ALA A 115 9.60 3.00 -0.96
N GLU A 116 10.77 2.36 -0.93
CA GLU A 116 11.98 2.88 -1.58
C GLU A 116 11.74 3.13 -3.07
N LYS A 117 10.98 2.25 -3.74
CA LYS A 117 10.67 2.42 -5.17
C LYS A 117 9.69 3.55 -5.44
N ALA A 118 8.97 4.04 -4.41
CA ALA A 118 8.04 5.16 -4.53
C ALA A 118 8.71 6.51 -4.29
N LEU A 119 10.02 6.55 -4.01
CA LEU A 119 10.71 7.81 -3.80
C LEU A 119 10.71 8.66 -5.07
N TRP A 120 10.68 9.98 -4.87
CA TRP A 120 10.62 10.96 -5.96
C TRP A 120 11.72 10.73 -7.01
N LYS A 121 12.91 10.32 -6.61
CA LYS A 121 14.01 10.03 -7.54
C LYS A 121 13.64 9.01 -8.62
N HIS A 122 12.65 8.13 -8.33
CA HIS A 122 12.19 7.13 -9.29
C HIS A 122 10.99 7.63 -10.12
N PHE A 123 10.20 8.56 -9.56
CA PHE A 123 9.01 9.07 -10.24
C PHE A 123 9.25 10.29 -11.11
N ILE A 124 10.31 11.07 -10.85
CA ILE A 124 10.57 12.32 -11.56
C ILE A 124 10.70 12.11 -13.09
N LYS A 125 11.16 10.95 -13.51
CA LYS A 125 11.32 10.62 -14.94
C LYS A 125 9.98 10.72 -15.70
N TYR A 126 8.87 10.34 -15.06
CA TYR A 126 7.56 10.41 -15.71
C TYR A 126 7.11 11.86 -15.93
N TYR A 127 7.54 12.76 -15.06
CA TYR A 127 7.30 14.20 -15.23
C TYR A 127 8.09 14.73 -16.41
N TYR A 128 9.36 14.33 -16.55
CA TYR A 128 10.15 14.74 -17.70
C TYR A 128 9.55 14.23 -19.00
N GLU A 129 9.12 12.97 -19.04
CA GLU A 129 8.45 12.41 -20.22
C GLU A 129 7.17 13.20 -20.56
N ALA A 130 6.38 13.55 -19.56
CA ALA A 130 5.17 14.35 -19.75
C ALA A 130 5.50 15.76 -20.28
N TYR A 131 6.54 16.39 -19.74
CA TYR A 131 6.98 17.72 -20.20
C TYR A 131 7.46 17.66 -21.67
N ASP A 132 8.21 16.63 -22.04
CA ASP A 132 8.69 16.45 -23.41
C ASP A 132 7.50 16.31 -24.38
N VAL A 133 6.50 15.53 -24.02
CA VAL A 133 5.27 15.38 -24.82
C VAL A 133 4.55 16.72 -24.94
N ALA A 134 4.41 17.46 -23.84
CA ALA A 134 3.73 18.75 -23.84
C ALA A 134 4.46 19.77 -24.74
N LEU A 135 5.78 19.84 -24.63
CA LEU A 135 6.61 20.76 -25.43
C LEU A 135 6.53 20.41 -26.93
N HIS A 136 6.62 19.12 -27.25
CA HIS A 136 6.49 18.67 -28.63
C HIS A 136 5.13 19.05 -29.24
N ASN A 137 4.05 18.89 -28.47
CA ASN A 137 2.71 19.26 -28.93
C ASN A 137 2.54 20.77 -29.07
N ALA A 138 3.16 21.56 -28.20
CA ALA A 138 3.13 23.01 -28.30
C ALA A 138 3.84 23.53 -29.58
N GLN A 139 4.92 22.86 -30.00
CA GLN A 139 5.66 23.22 -31.20
C GLN A 139 4.88 22.92 -32.51
N LYS A 140 3.88 22.04 -32.44
CA LYS A 140 3.06 21.68 -33.60
C LYS A 140 1.86 22.61 -33.83
N ARG A 141 1.64 23.58 -32.94
CA ARG A 141 0.56 24.56 -33.02
C ARG A 141 1.04 25.85 -33.67
#